data_703a88a63f634aafcb14f130cced6352
#
_entry.id   703a88a63f634aafcb14f130cced6352
#
_cell.length_a   1.000
_cell.length_b   1.000
_cell.length_c   1.000
_cell.angle_alpha   90.00
_cell.angle_beta   90.00
_cell.angle_gamma   90.00
#
_symmetry.space_group_name_H-M   'P 1'
#
loop_
_entity.id
_entity.type
_entity.pdbx_description
1 polymer ?
#
loop_
_entity_poly.entity_id
_entity_poly.type
_entity_poly.pdbx_seq_one_letter_code
_entity_poly.pdbx_strand_id
1 'polypeptide(L)'
;MKKLLLILLCLPMIGFGQQSPSSYFSQDVLDINNVKTSVGPGSMFWNLDDARFEVPKGSNKHSIFAHDLWIGGVDDGGVLRLAAQTYRQNGNDYWPGPVSDSIYHNDIYMDVWDRVWKINKSEVDEYQTRFDTDPTYIIPDIIIYWPAHGDPTLGQAQNLAPFHDVNGNGVYEPYDGDYPDIKGDQAIYIIRNDVGDLHTESGGEKIGLEMHIMYYAYKCDNYPELDHTVFVKTTLYNRGKYNLNDTYIGTWTDMDLGYHLDDYVGCNVPLNLSYTYNGDTEDEVSAPNSGPGYGFNPPAQGLVYLNAAMNKFMYYNNDFTVTGNPESAPHYYRYLKGIWKDNVPMTYGGDGYGGGNGATLDLCDYRFPDDTDPAFTTPWTEVTASNVPADRRFIMSNGPFNLDTNTSYTLEYAFVFAWDSTNINGGSLPLLFDYTQNIQDFYDGILTMPCSNINAINEVSTLSKGRLVKIFDVLGRETIPKSNIPLFYIYDDGTVEKRITVD
;
A
#
# COMPACT_ATOMS: atom_id res chain seq x y z
N MET A 1 50.85 60.51 6.61
CA MET A 1 50.52 59.15 6.82
C MET A 1 48.96 59.03 6.96
N LYS A 2 48.26 58.71 5.88
CA LYS A 2 46.79 58.57 5.88
C LYS A 2 46.44 57.12 6.22
N LYS A 3 45.77 56.93 7.36
CA LYS A 3 45.23 55.66 7.73
C LYS A 3 43.96 55.39 6.92
N LEU A 4 43.99 54.39 6.06
CA LEU A 4 42.82 53.89 5.29
C LEU A 4 41.99 53.02 6.24
N LEU A 5 40.79 53.46 6.58
CA LEU A 5 39.83 52.72 7.39
C LEU A 5 39.08 51.78 6.44
N LEU A 6 39.35 50.49 6.53
CA LEU A 6 38.63 49.47 5.79
C LEU A 6 37.30 49.21 6.53
N ILE A 7 36.20 49.77 6.05
CA ILE A 7 34.86 49.43 6.52
C ILE A 7 34.45 48.13 5.84
N LEU A 8 34.51 47.02 6.57
CA LEU A 8 33.94 45.74 6.16
C LEU A 8 32.43 45.89 6.24
N LEU A 9 31.76 46.08 5.12
CA LEU A 9 30.31 46.00 5.02
C LEU A 9 29.93 44.51 5.24
N CYS A 10 29.53 44.17 6.46
CA CYS A 10 28.72 42.99 6.72
C CYS A 10 27.33 43.23 6.10
N LEU A 11 27.17 42.92 4.83
CA LEU A 11 25.83 42.67 4.29
C LEU A 11 25.27 41.45 5.05
N PRO A 12 24.11 41.56 5.68
CA PRO A 12 23.44 40.35 6.12
C PRO A 12 23.22 39.53 4.85
N MET A 13 23.88 38.39 4.74
CA MET A 13 23.39 37.35 3.86
C MET A 13 21.99 37.02 4.39
N ILE A 14 20.99 37.60 3.77
CA ILE A 14 19.64 37.05 3.80
C ILE A 14 19.85 35.69 3.11
N GLY A 15 20.14 34.69 3.90
CA GLY A 15 19.89 33.33 3.48
C GLY A 15 18.44 33.37 3.06
N PHE A 16 18.19 33.23 1.77
CA PHE A 16 16.95 32.66 1.34
C PHE A 16 16.94 31.30 2.06
N GLY A 17 16.28 31.25 3.22
CA GLY A 17 15.87 29.99 3.79
C GLY A 17 15.12 29.35 2.62
N GLN A 18 15.66 28.26 2.11
CA GLN A 18 14.82 27.33 1.40
C GLN A 18 13.62 27.16 2.34
N GLN A 19 12.47 27.70 1.95
CA GLN A 19 11.23 27.24 2.53
C GLN A 19 11.32 25.74 2.28
N SER A 20 11.46 24.99 3.36
CA SER A 20 11.23 23.56 3.31
C SER A 20 9.95 23.43 2.53
N PRO A 21 9.92 22.65 1.42
CA PRO A 21 8.68 22.42 0.70
C PRO A 21 7.66 22.11 1.78
N SER A 22 6.50 22.76 1.77
CA SER A 22 5.51 22.60 2.83
C SER A 22 5.26 21.10 2.94
N SER A 23 5.91 20.45 3.89
CA SER A 23 5.92 19.01 4.10
C SER A 23 4.56 18.52 4.61
N TYR A 24 3.61 19.44 4.72
CA TYR A 24 2.37 19.24 5.43
C TYR A 24 1.19 19.31 4.47
N PHE A 25 1.00 18.25 3.71
CA PHE A 25 -0.30 17.97 3.14
C PHE A 25 -1.21 17.35 4.19
N SER A 26 -2.51 17.49 3.97
CA SER A 26 -3.52 16.89 4.81
C SER A 26 -3.27 15.40 5.00
N GLN A 27 -3.46 14.92 6.22
CA GLN A 27 -3.33 13.51 6.56
C GLN A 27 -4.50 13.08 7.45
N ASP A 28 -4.84 11.81 7.40
CA ASP A 28 -5.73 11.18 8.38
C ASP A 28 -5.18 9.78 8.72
N VAL A 29 -5.73 9.20 9.78
CA VAL A 29 -5.23 7.94 10.34
C VAL A 29 -6.17 6.80 9.98
N LEU A 30 -5.66 5.75 9.35
CA LEU A 30 -6.36 4.49 9.18
C LEU A 30 -6.10 3.66 10.45
N ASP A 31 -7.18 3.29 11.16
CA ASP A 31 -7.08 2.72 12.51
C ASP A 31 -8.23 1.79 12.90
N ILE A 32 -8.93 1.23 11.95
CA ILE A 32 -10.10 0.37 12.22
C ILE A 32 -9.72 -0.99 12.80
N ASN A 33 -8.54 -1.50 12.45
CA ASN A 33 -8.02 -2.79 12.88
C ASN A 33 -6.84 -2.63 13.87
N ASN A 34 -5.99 -3.63 14.02
CA ASN A 34 -4.83 -3.61 14.92
C ASN A 34 -3.60 -2.90 14.34
N VAL A 35 -3.76 -2.19 13.22
CA VAL A 35 -2.78 -1.27 12.66
C VAL A 35 -3.28 0.17 12.83
N LYS A 36 -2.36 1.10 13.11
CA LYS A 36 -2.63 2.54 13.08
C LYS A 36 -1.58 3.20 12.18
N THR A 37 -2.00 3.80 11.07
CA THR A 37 -1.08 4.43 10.14
C THR A 37 -1.61 5.73 9.56
N SER A 38 -0.70 6.66 9.27
CA SER A 38 -1.01 7.97 8.69
C SER A 38 -1.01 7.89 7.17
N VAL A 39 -2.03 8.43 6.53
CA VAL A 39 -2.22 8.43 5.07
C VAL A 39 -2.57 9.83 4.58
N GLY A 40 -1.93 10.27 3.51
CA GLY A 40 -2.19 11.56 2.87
C GLY A 40 -1.60 11.65 1.46
N PRO A 41 -1.89 12.74 0.72
CA PRO A 41 -1.38 12.92 -0.64
C PRO A 41 0.13 13.21 -0.71
N GLY A 42 0.78 13.42 0.43
CA GLY A 42 2.22 13.51 0.55
C GLY A 42 2.91 12.15 0.59
N SER A 43 3.98 12.07 1.38
CA SER A 43 4.63 10.79 1.68
C SER A 43 3.72 9.94 2.58
N MET A 44 3.62 8.66 2.28
CA MET A 44 2.74 7.76 2.98
C MET A 44 3.43 7.17 4.20
N PHE A 45 2.67 6.97 5.28
CA PHE A 45 3.10 6.50 6.60
C PHE A 45 4.05 7.46 7.33
N TRP A 46 4.84 8.24 6.63
CA TRP A 46 5.71 9.21 7.24
C TRP A 46 4.92 10.36 7.84
N ASN A 47 5.06 10.54 9.15
CA ASN A 47 4.49 11.67 9.88
C ASN A 47 5.51 12.15 10.91
N LEU A 48 5.75 13.45 10.98
CA LEU A 48 6.65 14.04 11.95
C LEU A 48 6.20 13.84 13.39
N ASP A 49 4.90 13.70 13.63
CA ASP A 49 4.35 13.81 14.97
C ASP A 49 3.93 12.47 15.60
N ASP A 50 3.44 11.43 14.85
CA ASP A 50 2.94 10.25 15.54
C ASP A 50 2.76 8.98 14.69
N ALA A 51 1.79 8.91 13.79
CA ALA A 51 1.37 7.63 13.22
C ALA A 51 2.15 7.29 11.96
N ARG A 52 3.26 6.58 12.12
CA ARG A 52 3.92 5.86 11.03
C ARG A 52 3.07 4.63 10.67
N PHE A 53 3.62 3.44 10.74
CA PHE A 53 2.87 2.19 10.65
C PHE A 53 2.97 1.48 12.01
N GLU A 54 2.12 1.89 12.95
CA GLU A 54 2.10 1.36 14.31
C GLU A 54 1.36 0.03 14.34
N VAL A 55 2.03 -1.02 14.77
CA VAL A 55 1.45 -2.36 14.94
C VAL A 55 2.19 -3.14 16.04
N PRO A 56 1.48 -3.72 17.01
CA PRO A 56 0.03 -3.59 17.28
C PRO A 56 -0.38 -2.16 17.65
N LYS A 57 -1.56 -1.74 17.26
CA LYS A 57 -2.11 -0.42 17.57
C LYS A 57 -2.12 -0.16 19.10
N GLY A 58 -1.61 0.99 19.52
CA GLY A 58 -1.48 1.38 20.93
C GLY A 58 -0.18 0.91 21.59
N SER A 59 0.70 0.21 20.86
CA SER A 59 1.97 -0.26 21.39
C SER A 59 3.10 0.79 21.31
N ASN A 60 2.94 1.82 20.47
CA ASN A 60 3.98 2.77 20.05
C ASN A 60 5.18 2.08 19.37
N LYS A 61 4.96 0.90 18.78
CA LYS A 61 5.95 0.15 17.99
C LYS A 61 5.61 0.26 16.53
N HIS A 62 6.61 0.48 15.70
CA HIS A 62 6.44 0.70 14.27
C HIS A 62 7.21 -0.34 13.47
N SER A 63 6.69 -0.72 12.31
CA SER A 63 7.34 -1.66 11.40
C SER A 63 7.73 -1.06 10.06
N ILE A 64 7.18 0.12 9.74
CA ILE A 64 7.48 0.86 8.51
C ILE A 64 7.63 2.34 8.87
N PHE A 65 8.71 2.96 8.38
CA PHE A 65 8.95 4.39 8.56
C PHE A 65 8.23 5.21 7.48
N ALA A 66 8.40 4.83 6.20
CA ALA A 66 7.80 5.54 5.07
C ALA A 66 7.57 4.60 3.89
N HIS A 67 6.60 4.97 3.05
CA HIS A 67 6.28 4.28 1.81
C HIS A 67 5.85 5.27 0.75
N ASP A 68 6.20 5.03 -0.51
CA ASP A 68 5.60 5.71 -1.65
C ASP A 68 5.82 4.93 -2.96
N LEU A 69 5.28 5.46 -4.05
CA LEU A 69 5.35 4.86 -5.37
C LEU A 69 6.41 5.56 -6.24
N TRP A 70 7.14 4.77 -7.01
CA TRP A 70 8.01 5.24 -8.08
C TRP A 70 7.49 4.73 -9.41
N ILE A 71 7.32 5.62 -10.36
CA ILE A 71 6.79 5.29 -11.69
C ILE A 71 7.70 5.91 -12.74
N GLY A 72 8.18 5.11 -13.69
CA GLY A 72 9.02 5.61 -14.77
C GLY A 72 8.88 4.80 -16.03
N GLY A 73 9.00 5.47 -17.18
CA GLY A 73 8.98 4.87 -18.50
C GLY A 73 9.62 5.79 -19.53
N VAL A 74 9.80 5.30 -20.74
CA VAL A 74 10.43 6.06 -21.83
C VAL A 74 9.36 6.45 -22.85
N ASP A 75 9.26 7.74 -23.17
CA ASP A 75 8.30 8.21 -24.17
C ASP A 75 8.72 7.85 -25.61
N ASP A 76 7.82 8.05 -26.57
CA ASP A 76 8.06 7.74 -27.99
C ASP A 76 9.24 8.54 -28.60
N GLY A 77 9.65 9.63 -27.93
CA GLY A 77 10.84 10.42 -28.29
C GLY A 77 12.14 9.92 -27.65
N GLY A 78 12.10 8.87 -26.82
CA GLY A 78 13.24 8.34 -26.10
C GLY A 78 13.59 9.11 -24.81
N VAL A 79 12.69 9.97 -24.32
CA VAL A 79 12.90 10.74 -23.09
C VAL A 79 12.39 9.94 -21.90
N LEU A 80 13.23 9.79 -20.88
CA LEU A 80 12.83 9.22 -19.60
C LEU A 80 11.87 10.17 -18.88
N ARG A 81 10.67 9.68 -18.57
CA ARG A 81 9.69 10.35 -17.73
C ARG A 81 9.54 9.57 -16.45
N LEU A 82 9.61 10.28 -15.33
CA LEU A 82 9.66 9.62 -14.03
C LEU A 82 9.14 10.53 -12.93
N ALA A 83 8.35 9.95 -12.04
CA ALA A 83 7.94 10.53 -10.77
C ALA A 83 8.25 9.52 -9.65
N ALA A 84 8.89 9.98 -8.59
CA ALA A 84 9.26 9.17 -7.44
C ALA A 84 9.21 10.01 -6.18
N GLN A 85 8.82 9.42 -5.07
CA GLN A 85 8.77 10.09 -3.79
C GLN A 85 9.38 9.19 -2.72
N THR A 86 10.11 9.81 -1.79
CA THR A 86 10.58 9.19 -0.55
C THR A 86 9.96 9.92 0.65
N TYR A 87 10.73 10.70 1.38
CA TYR A 87 10.26 11.36 2.62
C TYR A 87 9.76 12.80 2.43
N ARG A 88 9.84 13.37 1.23
CA ARG A 88 9.59 14.79 0.95
C ARG A 88 10.52 15.80 1.66
N GLN A 89 11.53 15.32 2.34
CA GLN A 89 12.55 16.20 2.96
C GLN A 89 13.51 16.77 1.92
N ASN A 90 13.75 16.05 0.82
CA ASN A 90 14.70 16.41 -0.23
C ASN A 90 14.02 17.06 -1.43
N GLY A 91 12.76 16.74 -1.68
CA GLY A 91 12.01 17.22 -2.82
C GLY A 91 10.58 16.70 -2.86
N ASN A 92 9.92 16.94 -3.97
CA ASN A 92 8.56 16.55 -4.21
C ASN A 92 8.30 16.28 -5.70
N ASP A 93 7.70 15.13 -6.02
CA ASP A 93 7.27 14.79 -7.36
C ASP A 93 5.74 14.59 -7.45
N TYR A 94 5.02 14.63 -6.32
CA TYR A 94 3.57 14.45 -6.29
C TYR A 94 2.88 15.59 -5.52
N TRP A 95 1.73 16.01 -6.04
CA TRP A 95 0.88 17.07 -5.50
C TRP A 95 -0.56 16.60 -5.34
N PRO A 96 -1.33 17.17 -4.40
CA PRO A 96 -2.74 16.86 -4.23
C PRO A 96 -3.58 17.19 -5.47
N GLY A 97 -4.61 16.37 -5.69
CA GLY A 97 -5.66 16.61 -6.66
C GLY A 97 -5.47 15.98 -8.03
N PRO A 98 -6.49 16.11 -8.89
CA PRO A 98 -6.45 15.61 -10.26
C PRO A 98 -5.55 16.46 -11.16
N VAL A 99 -5.15 15.89 -12.30
CA VAL A 99 -4.52 16.65 -13.38
C VAL A 99 -5.51 17.70 -13.90
N SER A 100 -5.04 18.95 -13.99
CA SER A 100 -5.82 20.10 -14.47
C SER A 100 -5.08 20.80 -15.61
N ASP A 101 -5.70 21.79 -16.25
CA ASP A 101 -5.00 22.66 -17.17
C ASP A 101 -3.85 23.42 -16.47
N SER A 102 -2.74 23.64 -17.15
CA SER A 102 -1.51 24.15 -16.56
C SER A 102 -1.65 25.50 -15.85
N ILE A 103 -2.64 26.32 -16.22
CA ILE A 103 -2.92 27.59 -15.52
C ILE A 103 -3.44 27.38 -14.09
N TYR A 104 -3.92 26.17 -13.77
CA TYR A 104 -4.44 25.81 -12.46
C TYR A 104 -3.43 25.01 -11.62
N HIS A 105 -2.20 24.77 -12.12
CA HIS A 105 -1.11 24.20 -11.34
C HIS A 105 -0.48 25.28 -10.47
N ASN A 106 -1.16 25.64 -9.37
CA ASN A 106 -0.67 26.63 -8.40
C ASN A 106 -1.25 26.35 -7.02
N ASP A 107 -0.67 26.96 -6.00
CA ASP A 107 -1.00 26.69 -4.60
C ASP A 107 -2.50 26.81 -4.30
N ILE A 108 -3.21 27.78 -4.91
CA ILE A 108 -4.64 27.99 -4.63
C ILE A 108 -5.48 26.78 -5.04
N TYR A 109 -5.20 26.17 -6.19
CA TYR A 109 -5.93 24.99 -6.67
C TYR A 109 -5.47 23.71 -5.99
N MET A 110 -4.18 23.60 -5.66
CA MET A 110 -3.65 22.49 -4.88
C MET A 110 -4.22 22.47 -3.46
N ASP A 111 -4.38 23.64 -2.82
CA ASP A 111 -4.97 23.76 -1.49
C ASP A 111 -6.42 23.26 -1.44
N VAL A 112 -7.20 23.41 -2.51
CA VAL A 112 -8.58 22.90 -2.60
C VAL A 112 -8.60 21.37 -2.55
N TRP A 113 -7.60 20.73 -3.14
CA TRP A 113 -7.46 19.28 -3.24
C TRP A 113 -6.56 18.68 -2.16
N ASP A 114 -5.94 19.49 -1.32
CA ASP A 114 -5.14 19.01 -0.18
C ASP A 114 -6.08 18.46 0.91
N ARG A 115 -6.63 17.31 0.64
CA ARG A 115 -7.62 16.61 1.46
C ARG A 115 -7.40 15.11 1.44
N VAL A 116 -7.92 14.49 2.49
CA VAL A 116 -8.11 13.04 2.61
C VAL A 116 -9.57 12.75 2.88
N TRP A 117 -10.10 11.72 2.26
CA TRP A 117 -11.49 11.32 2.42
C TRP A 117 -11.53 10.00 3.20
N LYS A 118 -11.59 10.12 4.53
CA LYS A 118 -11.73 8.97 5.43
C LYS A 118 -13.20 8.68 5.66
N ILE A 119 -13.58 7.42 5.46
CA ILE A 119 -14.95 6.95 5.62
C ILE A 119 -14.97 5.54 6.21
N ASN A 120 -15.94 5.27 7.08
CA ASN A 120 -16.21 3.95 7.62
C ASN A 120 -17.37 3.29 6.87
N LYS A 121 -17.29 1.99 6.69
CA LYS A 121 -18.39 1.21 6.11
C LYS A 121 -19.69 1.39 6.88
N SER A 122 -19.62 1.53 8.20
CA SER A 122 -20.79 1.79 9.05
C SER A 122 -21.53 3.08 8.71
N GLU A 123 -20.84 4.13 8.23
CA GLU A 123 -21.46 5.39 7.80
C GLU A 123 -22.21 5.19 6.48
N VAL A 124 -21.65 4.39 5.57
CA VAL A 124 -22.31 4.01 4.31
C VAL A 124 -23.52 3.11 4.59
N ASP A 125 -23.38 2.10 5.45
CA ASP A 125 -24.47 1.19 5.83
C ASP A 125 -25.62 1.93 6.53
N GLU A 126 -25.31 2.89 7.40
CA GLU A 126 -26.30 3.74 8.06
C GLU A 126 -27.02 4.64 7.04
N TYR A 127 -26.28 5.26 6.11
CA TYR A 127 -26.86 6.05 5.04
C TYR A 127 -27.84 5.22 4.21
N GLN A 128 -27.43 4.06 3.70
CA GLN A 128 -28.30 3.17 2.91
C GLN A 128 -29.56 2.74 3.65
N THR A 129 -29.49 2.58 4.97
CA THR A 129 -30.62 2.13 5.80
C THR A 129 -31.59 3.25 6.10
N ARG A 130 -31.10 4.49 6.32
CA ARG A 130 -31.89 5.59 6.88
C ARG A 130 -32.27 6.66 5.86
N PHE A 131 -31.55 6.79 4.74
CA PHE A 131 -31.74 7.87 3.78
C PHE A 131 -33.20 8.02 3.36
N ASP A 132 -33.85 6.95 2.90
CA ASP A 132 -35.24 6.97 2.44
C ASP A 132 -36.28 6.73 3.54
N THR A 133 -35.88 6.30 4.72
CA THR A 133 -36.78 5.80 5.77
C THR A 133 -36.89 6.75 6.97
N ASP A 134 -35.90 7.58 7.21
CA ASP A 134 -35.86 8.51 8.34
C ASP A 134 -35.70 9.99 7.87
N PRO A 135 -36.78 10.77 7.84
CA PRO A 135 -36.72 12.15 7.41
C PRO A 135 -35.91 13.07 8.36
N THR A 136 -35.44 12.56 9.49
CA THR A 136 -34.59 13.31 10.42
C THR A 136 -33.10 12.94 10.27
N TYR A 137 -32.79 12.01 9.40
CA TYR A 137 -31.41 11.60 9.15
C TYR A 137 -30.62 12.73 8.50
N ILE A 138 -29.46 13.04 9.05
CA ILE A 138 -28.52 14.01 8.50
C ILE A 138 -27.41 13.24 7.80
N ILE A 139 -27.29 13.44 6.49
CA ILE A 139 -26.25 12.80 5.69
C ILE A 139 -24.88 13.28 6.18
N PRO A 140 -23.93 12.39 6.50
CA PRO A 140 -22.57 12.78 6.89
C PRO A 140 -21.87 13.60 5.80
N ASP A 141 -21.07 14.59 6.21
CA ASP A 141 -20.29 15.45 5.31
C ASP A 141 -19.38 14.65 4.38
N ILE A 142 -18.81 13.54 4.86
CA ILE A 142 -17.95 12.68 4.05
C ILE A 142 -18.69 12.06 2.86
N ILE A 143 -19.97 11.76 3.01
CA ILE A 143 -20.83 11.29 1.90
C ILE A 143 -21.18 12.46 0.99
N ILE A 144 -21.59 13.61 1.54
CA ILE A 144 -21.96 14.79 0.75
C ILE A 144 -20.80 15.28 -0.12
N TYR A 145 -19.58 15.30 0.42
CA TYR A 145 -18.39 15.86 -0.23
C TYR A 145 -17.43 14.79 -0.75
N TRP A 146 -17.94 13.60 -1.06
CA TRP A 146 -17.14 12.56 -1.70
C TRP A 146 -16.63 13.05 -3.06
N PRO A 147 -15.33 12.89 -3.39
CA PRO A 147 -14.73 13.50 -4.58
C PRO A 147 -15.03 12.67 -5.85
N ALA A 148 -16.30 12.38 -6.10
CA ALA A 148 -16.72 11.55 -7.22
C ALA A 148 -16.43 12.18 -8.59
N HIS A 149 -16.41 13.51 -8.67
CA HIS A 149 -16.23 14.27 -9.91
C HIS A 149 -15.16 15.34 -9.81
N GLY A 150 -14.43 15.55 -10.90
CA GLY A 150 -13.65 16.74 -11.14
C GLY A 150 -14.44 17.80 -11.90
N ASP A 151 -13.81 18.94 -12.17
CA ASP A 151 -14.37 20.02 -12.95
C ASP A 151 -13.76 20.04 -14.38
N PRO A 152 -14.50 19.57 -15.41
CA PRO A 152 -14.00 19.58 -16.79
C PRO A 152 -13.70 20.98 -17.34
N THR A 153 -14.27 22.04 -16.75
CA THR A 153 -13.95 23.42 -17.17
C THR A 153 -12.55 23.85 -16.73
N LEU A 154 -11.95 23.12 -15.79
CA LEU A 154 -10.57 23.26 -15.35
C LEU A 154 -9.62 22.24 -15.99
N GLY A 155 -10.10 21.44 -16.95
CA GLY A 155 -9.34 20.36 -17.59
C GLY A 155 -9.29 19.06 -16.77
N GLN A 156 -10.03 18.97 -15.68
CA GLN A 156 -10.07 17.78 -14.82
C GLN A 156 -10.93 16.67 -15.42
N ALA A 157 -10.64 15.43 -15.07
CA ALA A 157 -11.47 14.30 -15.45
C ALA A 157 -12.86 14.40 -14.79
N GLN A 158 -13.92 14.03 -15.54
CA GLN A 158 -15.29 14.03 -15.04
C GLN A 158 -15.43 13.06 -13.86
N ASN A 159 -14.89 11.86 -13.96
CA ASN A 159 -15.02 10.83 -12.92
C ASN A 159 -13.68 10.66 -12.19
N LEU A 160 -13.73 10.75 -10.86
CA LEU A 160 -12.60 10.61 -9.96
C LEU A 160 -12.84 9.44 -8.99
N ALA A 161 -13.35 9.70 -7.79
CA ALA A 161 -13.59 8.64 -6.81
C ALA A 161 -14.79 7.75 -7.21
N PRO A 162 -14.69 6.43 -6.98
CA PRO A 162 -15.78 5.50 -7.30
C PRO A 162 -16.99 5.73 -6.38
N PHE A 163 -18.19 5.55 -6.91
CA PHE A 163 -19.45 5.68 -6.19
C PHE A 163 -20.52 4.74 -6.77
N HIS A 164 -21.52 4.45 -5.96
CA HIS A 164 -22.73 3.76 -6.39
C HIS A 164 -23.73 4.78 -6.90
N ASP A 165 -23.99 4.73 -8.20
CA ASP A 165 -24.96 5.54 -8.91
C ASP A 165 -26.31 4.80 -8.91
N VAL A 166 -27.22 5.19 -8.02
CA VAL A 166 -28.48 4.47 -7.78
C VAL A 166 -29.47 4.68 -8.91
N ASN A 167 -29.48 5.86 -9.52
CA ASN A 167 -30.40 6.19 -10.62
C ASN A 167 -29.81 5.97 -12.02
N GLY A 168 -28.48 5.70 -12.13
CA GLY A 168 -27.79 5.36 -13.37
C GLY A 168 -27.56 6.54 -14.31
N ASN A 169 -27.52 7.78 -13.79
CA ASN A 169 -27.36 8.99 -14.60
C ASN A 169 -25.88 9.44 -14.78
N GLY A 170 -24.92 8.80 -14.07
CA GLY A 170 -23.50 9.10 -14.13
C GLY A 170 -23.07 10.34 -13.35
N VAL A 171 -23.94 10.89 -12.49
CA VAL A 171 -23.69 12.04 -11.63
C VAL A 171 -23.82 11.61 -10.17
N TYR A 172 -22.91 12.06 -9.31
CA TYR A 172 -22.98 11.79 -7.88
C TYR A 172 -23.93 12.73 -7.17
N GLU A 173 -25.06 12.21 -6.71
CA GLU A 173 -26.16 12.95 -6.10
C GLU A 173 -26.52 12.34 -4.74
N PRO A 174 -25.77 12.67 -3.66
CA PRO A 174 -26.01 12.06 -2.34
C PRO A 174 -27.36 12.44 -1.72
N TYR A 175 -28.06 13.43 -2.26
CA TYR A 175 -29.44 13.76 -1.87
C TYR A 175 -30.50 12.97 -2.66
N ASP A 176 -30.08 12.20 -3.67
CA ASP A 176 -30.92 11.33 -4.49
C ASP A 176 -30.59 9.84 -4.31
N GLY A 177 -29.74 9.52 -3.31
CA GLY A 177 -29.48 8.14 -2.89
C GLY A 177 -28.09 7.59 -3.23
N ASP A 178 -27.23 8.34 -3.92
CA ASP A 178 -25.89 7.88 -4.27
C ASP A 178 -24.94 7.91 -3.07
N TYR A 179 -23.98 6.98 -3.04
CA TYR A 179 -23.04 6.82 -1.94
C TYR A 179 -21.66 6.35 -2.40
N PRO A 180 -20.60 6.62 -1.59
CA PRO A 180 -19.23 6.17 -1.91
C PRO A 180 -19.11 4.65 -2.09
N ASP A 181 -18.39 4.22 -3.13
CA ASP A 181 -17.98 2.82 -3.30
C ASP A 181 -16.62 2.60 -2.65
N ILE A 182 -16.60 1.93 -1.49
CA ILE A 182 -15.41 1.70 -0.69
C ILE A 182 -15.15 0.20 -0.47
N LYS A 183 -13.89 -0.12 -0.20
CA LYS A 183 -13.46 -1.45 0.24
C LYS A 183 -13.18 -1.42 1.76
N GLY A 184 -13.30 -2.58 2.40
CA GLY A 184 -13.01 -2.74 3.83
C GLY A 184 -14.06 -2.14 4.76
N ASP A 185 -13.75 -2.11 6.04
CA ASP A 185 -14.58 -1.52 7.09
C ASP A 185 -14.24 -0.05 7.34
N GLN A 186 -13.05 0.39 6.94
CA GLN A 186 -12.62 1.78 6.88
C GLN A 186 -11.76 1.98 5.64
N ALA A 187 -11.98 3.07 4.94
CA ALA A 187 -11.17 3.49 3.80
C ALA A 187 -10.70 4.94 3.94
N ILE A 188 -9.51 5.23 3.41
CA ILE A 188 -9.03 6.58 3.15
C ILE A 188 -8.76 6.69 1.66
N TYR A 189 -9.42 7.64 1.01
CA TYR A 189 -9.25 7.91 -0.41
C TYR A 189 -8.44 9.18 -0.61
N ILE A 190 -7.49 9.15 -1.55
CA ILE A 190 -6.69 10.31 -1.94
C ILE A 190 -6.55 10.39 -3.45
N ILE A 191 -6.42 11.60 -3.97
CA ILE A 191 -6.13 11.88 -5.37
C ILE A 191 -4.85 12.71 -5.41
N ARG A 192 -3.91 12.33 -6.26
CA ARG A 192 -2.68 13.09 -6.47
C ARG A 192 -2.20 13.01 -7.92
N ASN A 193 -1.32 13.92 -8.30
CA ASN A 193 -0.76 14.04 -9.65
C ASN A 193 0.73 14.34 -9.60
N ASP A 194 1.41 14.23 -10.77
CA ASP A 194 2.83 14.56 -10.94
C ASP A 194 3.07 15.88 -11.71
N VAL A 195 2.04 16.70 -11.89
CA VAL A 195 2.14 17.90 -12.76
C VAL A 195 2.18 19.23 -11.99
N GLY A 196 2.00 19.21 -10.67
CA GLY A 196 1.88 20.43 -9.86
C GLY A 196 3.06 21.40 -10.04
N ASP A 197 4.30 20.93 -9.98
CA ASP A 197 5.51 21.72 -10.21
C ASP A 197 6.63 20.83 -10.75
N LEU A 198 7.87 21.33 -10.82
CA LEU A 198 9.05 20.57 -11.20
C LEU A 198 9.29 19.41 -10.21
N HIS A 199 9.68 18.25 -10.73
CA HIS A 199 10.09 17.13 -9.89
C HIS A 199 11.41 17.43 -9.23
N THR A 200 11.38 17.69 -7.93
CA THR A 200 12.56 18.06 -7.14
C THR A 200 13.13 16.91 -6.33
N GLU A 201 12.36 15.84 -6.12
CA GLU A 201 12.88 14.60 -5.51
C GLU A 201 13.73 13.83 -6.51
N SER A 202 13.18 13.42 -7.64
CA SER A 202 13.88 12.60 -8.63
C SER A 202 14.61 13.40 -9.70
N GLY A 203 14.19 14.63 -9.96
CA GLY A 203 14.63 15.42 -11.12
C GLY A 203 14.11 14.87 -12.45
N GLY A 204 13.05 14.04 -12.44
CA GLY A 204 12.46 13.44 -13.62
C GLY A 204 11.58 14.39 -14.43
N GLU A 205 11.39 14.08 -15.71
CA GLU A 205 10.41 14.77 -16.56
C GLU A 205 9.00 14.29 -16.20
N LYS A 206 8.06 15.23 -16.15
CA LYS A 206 6.64 14.95 -15.82
C LYS A 206 6.03 13.92 -16.79
N ILE A 207 5.22 13.04 -16.25
CA ILE A 207 4.44 12.05 -17.00
C ILE A 207 3.10 12.65 -17.44
N GLY A 208 2.45 13.40 -16.58
CA GLY A 208 1.04 13.74 -16.65
C GLY A 208 0.19 12.69 -15.95
N LEU A 209 0.72 12.18 -14.86
CA LEU A 209 0.14 11.09 -14.08
C LEU A 209 -0.90 11.62 -13.10
N GLU A 210 -2.06 10.97 -13.08
CA GLU A 210 -3.08 11.12 -12.03
C GLU A 210 -3.20 9.81 -11.27
N MET A 211 -3.19 9.86 -9.95
CA MET A 211 -3.28 8.68 -9.10
C MET A 211 -4.50 8.76 -8.20
N HIS A 212 -5.32 7.72 -8.24
CA HIS A 212 -6.43 7.49 -7.35
C HIS A 212 -6.06 6.36 -6.40
N ILE A 213 -5.94 6.63 -5.11
CA ILE A 213 -5.44 5.66 -4.13
C ILE A 213 -6.47 5.49 -3.02
N MET A 214 -6.85 4.25 -2.77
CA MET A 214 -7.69 3.86 -1.64
C MET A 214 -6.86 2.97 -0.70
N TYR A 215 -6.59 3.45 0.50
CA TYR A 215 -6.13 2.64 1.62
C TYR A 215 -7.33 2.11 2.35
N TYR A 216 -7.35 0.82 2.67
CA TYR A 216 -8.48 0.24 3.38
C TYR A 216 -8.04 -0.91 4.28
N ALA A 217 -8.85 -1.16 5.30
CA ALA A 217 -8.60 -2.23 6.24
C ALA A 217 -9.92 -2.86 6.72
N TYR A 218 -9.81 -4.11 7.15
CA TYR A 218 -10.92 -4.87 7.74
C TYR A 218 -10.69 -5.00 9.24
N LYS A 219 -11.76 -4.82 10.03
CA LYS A 219 -11.76 -5.13 11.45
C LYS A 219 -12.14 -6.60 11.65
N CYS A 220 -11.18 -7.40 12.08
CA CYS A 220 -11.38 -8.84 12.07
C CYS A 220 -10.63 -9.57 13.19
N ASP A 221 -11.04 -9.37 14.43
CA ASP A 221 -10.38 -9.89 15.63
C ASP A 221 -10.16 -11.43 15.62
N ASN A 222 -10.94 -12.16 14.81
CA ASN A 222 -10.85 -13.63 14.71
C ASN A 222 -9.85 -14.12 13.66
N TYR A 223 -9.34 -13.22 12.81
CA TYR A 223 -8.39 -13.51 11.74
C TYR A 223 -7.24 -12.51 11.82
N PRO A 224 -6.19 -12.83 12.61
CA PRO A 224 -5.07 -11.92 12.81
C PRO A 224 -4.43 -11.47 11.50
N GLU A 225 -4.40 -12.31 10.47
CA GLU A 225 -3.90 -11.97 9.15
C GLU A 225 -4.64 -10.80 8.50
N LEU A 226 -5.97 -10.68 8.69
CA LEU A 226 -6.73 -9.50 8.25
C LEU A 226 -6.60 -8.32 9.20
N ASP A 227 -6.61 -8.59 10.51
CA ASP A 227 -6.56 -7.55 11.54
C ASP A 227 -5.20 -6.84 11.60
N HIS A 228 -4.16 -7.46 11.02
CA HIS A 228 -2.81 -6.91 10.92
C HIS A 228 -2.44 -6.50 9.48
N THR A 229 -3.42 -6.33 8.59
CA THR A 229 -3.19 -6.00 7.18
C THR A 229 -3.82 -4.67 6.80
N VAL A 230 -3.07 -3.87 6.03
CA VAL A 230 -3.56 -2.68 5.33
C VAL A 230 -3.46 -2.94 3.83
N PHE A 231 -4.57 -2.82 3.15
CA PHE A 231 -4.69 -2.96 1.70
C PHE A 231 -4.60 -1.61 1.01
N VAL A 232 -4.05 -1.61 -0.19
CA VAL A 232 -3.95 -0.42 -1.03
C VAL A 232 -4.37 -0.76 -2.45
N LYS A 233 -5.29 0.03 -2.99
CA LYS A 233 -5.66 0.02 -4.40
C LYS A 233 -5.22 1.34 -5.02
N THR A 234 -4.28 1.29 -5.94
CA THR A 234 -3.81 2.45 -6.69
C THR A 234 -4.19 2.31 -8.16
N THR A 235 -4.91 3.27 -8.70
CA THR A 235 -5.16 3.38 -10.15
C THR A 235 -4.39 4.57 -10.69
N LEU A 236 -3.51 4.31 -11.62
CA LEU A 236 -2.70 5.28 -12.34
C LEU A 236 -3.39 5.62 -13.65
N TYR A 237 -3.58 6.90 -13.94
CA TYR A 237 -4.09 7.38 -15.21
C TYR A 237 -3.02 8.22 -15.90
N ASN A 238 -2.65 7.87 -17.12
CA ASN A 238 -1.83 8.75 -17.95
C ASN A 238 -2.74 9.80 -18.60
N ARG A 239 -2.85 10.97 -17.95
CA ARG A 239 -3.57 12.15 -18.47
C ARG A 239 -2.67 13.04 -19.32
N GLY A 240 -1.38 12.69 -19.41
CA GLY A 240 -0.40 13.42 -20.18
C GLY A 240 -0.55 13.19 -21.70
N LYS A 241 0.39 13.71 -22.45
CA LYS A 241 0.40 13.69 -23.92
C LYS A 241 1.42 12.72 -24.51
N TYR A 242 2.09 11.94 -23.66
CA TYR A 242 3.14 11.02 -24.10
C TYR A 242 2.74 9.58 -23.73
N ASN A 243 2.82 8.67 -24.70
CA ASN A 243 2.80 7.25 -24.42
C ASN A 243 4.10 6.87 -23.71
N LEU A 244 4.02 5.99 -22.73
CA LEU A 244 5.19 5.46 -22.05
C LEU A 244 5.39 4.00 -22.43
N ASN A 245 6.60 3.68 -22.84
CA ASN A 245 7.10 2.33 -23.11
C ASN A 245 8.07 1.93 -22.00
N ASP A 246 8.32 0.63 -21.86
CA ASP A 246 9.25 0.10 -20.85
C ASP A 246 8.94 0.70 -19.44
N THR A 247 7.66 0.79 -19.12
CA THR A 247 7.18 1.42 -17.89
C THR A 247 7.25 0.43 -16.73
N TYR A 248 7.74 0.92 -15.62
CA TYR A 248 7.76 0.20 -14.33
C TYR A 248 7.05 1.02 -13.28
N ILE A 249 6.31 0.35 -12.42
CA ILE A 249 5.83 0.86 -11.15
C ILE A 249 6.52 0.10 -10.02
N GLY A 250 7.00 0.81 -9.02
CA GLY A 250 7.62 0.22 -7.83
C GLY A 250 7.03 0.79 -6.55
N THR A 251 6.85 -0.09 -5.58
CA THR A 251 6.56 0.26 -4.19
C THR A 251 7.88 0.43 -3.45
N TRP A 252 8.27 1.66 -3.24
CA TRP A 252 9.40 1.98 -2.38
C TRP A 252 8.96 1.97 -0.93
N THR A 253 9.75 1.32 -0.07
CA THR A 253 9.45 1.23 1.35
C THR A 253 10.72 1.33 2.17
N ASP A 254 10.68 2.18 3.19
CA ASP A 254 11.64 2.29 4.25
C ASP A 254 11.10 1.55 5.47
N MET A 255 11.66 0.36 5.70
CA MET A 255 11.24 -0.51 6.79
C MET A 255 12.06 -0.18 8.02
N ASP A 256 11.38 0.18 9.11
CA ASP A 256 11.96 0.30 10.45
C ASP A 256 11.21 -0.67 11.37
N LEU A 257 11.65 -1.95 11.38
CA LEU A 257 11.02 -2.97 12.20
C LEU A 257 11.49 -2.83 13.65
N GLY A 258 10.88 -1.88 14.37
CA GLY A 258 11.34 -1.51 15.71
C GLY A 258 12.65 -0.74 15.66
N TYR A 259 13.78 -1.40 15.95
CA TYR A 259 15.12 -0.83 15.86
C TYR A 259 15.70 -1.01 14.48
N HIS A 260 15.69 0.03 13.68
CA HIS A 260 16.01 0.03 12.25
C HIS A 260 17.45 -0.39 11.86
N LEU A 261 18.40 -0.54 12.81
CA LEU A 261 19.80 -0.86 12.48
C LEU A 261 20.12 -2.35 12.55
N ASP A 262 19.18 -3.20 12.91
CA ASP A 262 19.35 -4.65 13.00
C ASP A 262 18.46 -5.43 12.02
N ASP A 263 17.92 -4.73 11.01
CA ASP A 263 17.03 -5.30 10.01
C ASP A 263 17.75 -6.01 8.86
N TYR A 264 17.14 -7.10 8.42
CA TYR A 264 17.37 -7.78 7.15
C TYR A 264 16.14 -7.72 6.24
N VAL A 265 16.37 -7.82 4.94
CA VAL A 265 15.31 -7.89 3.93
C VAL A 265 15.40 -9.16 3.10
N GLY A 266 14.31 -9.54 2.47
CA GLY A 266 14.22 -10.63 1.53
C GLY A 266 12.97 -10.57 0.69
N CYS A 267 12.80 -11.55 -0.19
CA CYS A 267 11.57 -11.71 -0.95
C CYS A 267 11.19 -13.18 -1.13
N ASN A 268 9.91 -13.42 -1.37
CA ASN A 268 9.36 -14.73 -1.72
C ASN A 268 8.70 -14.60 -3.10
N VAL A 269 9.35 -15.16 -4.11
CA VAL A 269 8.96 -14.95 -5.51
C VAL A 269 7.57 -15.52 -5.82
N PRO A 270 7.24 -16.78 -5.46
CA PRO A 270 5.89 -17.32 -5.67
C PRO A 270 4.76 -16.53 -5.00
N LEU A 271 5.03 -15.92 -3.85
CA LEU A 271 4.05 -15.13 -3.13
C LEU A 271 3.97 -13.67 -3.59
N ASN A 272 4.79 -13.22 -4.55
CA ASN A 272 4.93 -11.81 -4.92
C ASN A 272 5.17 -10.90 -3.69
N LEU A 273 5.95 -11.37 -2.73
CA LEU A 273 6.15 -10.81 -1.40
C LEU A 273 7.59 -10.30 -1.25
N SER A 274 7.74 -9.07 -0.80
CA SER A 274 8.95 -8.53 -0.18
C SER A 274 8.74 -8.43 1.33
N TYR A 275 9.81 -8.57 2.12
CA TYR A 275 9.69 -8.56 3.58
C TYR A 275 10.94 -8.06 4.28
N THR A 276 10.74 -7.62 5.53
CA THR A 276 11.78 -7.29 6.50
C THR A 276 11.61 -8.16 7.73
N TYR A 277 12.74 -8.56 8.30
CA TYR A 277 12.83 -9.34 9.53
C TYR A 277 14.09 -8.95 10.30
N ASN A 278 14.08 -9.12 11.60
CA ASN A 278 15.22 -8.79 12.46
C ASN A 278 16.42 -9.72 12.19
N GLY A 279 17.61 -9.18 12.29
CA GLY A 279 18.87 -9.89 12.00
C GLY A 279 19.27 -10.93 13.05
N ASP A 280 18.69 -10.87 14.24
CA ASP A 280 18.92 -11.84 15.31
C ASP A 280 17.62 -12.18 16.09
N THR A 281 17.67 -12.52 17.36
CA THR A 281 16.51 -12.97 18.14
C THR A 281 15.94 -11.89 19.06
N GLU A 282 16.51 -10.72 19.07
CA GLU A 282 16.06 -9.57 19.90
C GLU A 282 16.11 -8.28 19.08
N ASP A 283 14.98 -7.61 18.98
CA ASP A 283 14.86 -6.25 18.49
C ASP A 283 14.93 -5.31 19.71
N GLU A 284 15.94 -4.45 19.77
CA GLU A 284 16.27 -3.68 20.96
C GLU A 284 15.18 -2.76 21.42
N VAL A 285 14.66 -2.97 22.63
CA VAL A 285 13.53 -2.23 23.20
C VAL A 285 13.84 -0.77 23.55
N SER A 286 15.13 -0.39 23.57
CA SER A 286 15.54 1.00 23.84
C SER A 286 16.89 1.32 23.19
N ALA A 287 16.87 1.68 21.93
CA ALA A 287 18.05 2.15 21.23
C ALA A 287 18.05 3.67 21.07
N PRO A 288 19.22 4.32 21.01
CA PRO A 288 19.29 5.77 20.78
C PRO A 288 18.68 6.14 19.42
N ASN A 289 17.80 7.13 19.43
CA ASN A 289 17.17 7.72 18.24
C ASN A 289 16.22 6.79 17.44
N SER A 290 15.73 5.71 18.04
CA SER A 290 14.67 4.88 17.47
C SER A 290 13.47 4.80 18.40
N GLY A 291 12.33 4.37 17.86
CA GLY A 291 11.18 3.98 18.66
C GLY A 291 11.49 2.73 19.50
N PRO A 292 10.56 2.29 20.36
CA PRO A 292 10.73 1.05 21.11
C PRO A 292 10.68 -0.15 20.17
N GLY A 293 11.71 -1.00 20.20
CA GLY A 293 11.72 -2.25 19.51
C GLY A 293 10.74 -3.29 20.07
N TYR A 294 10.61 -4.41 19.36
CA TYR A 294 9.66 -5.47 19.69
C TYR A 294 10.17 -6.40 20.80
N GLY A 295 11.48 -6.41 21.06
CA GLY A 295 12.11 -7.30 22.03
C GLY A 295 12.35 -8.69 21.48
N PHE A 296 12.36 -9.70 22.35
CA PHE A 296 12.64 -11.09 21.97
C PHE A 296 11.56 -11.65 21.04
N ASN A 297 12.01 -12.51 20.10
CA ASN A 297 11.19 -13.09 19.04
C ASN A 297 10.47 -12.02 18.22
N PRO A 298 11.21 -11.19 17.47
CA PRO A 298 10.66 -10.06 16.74
C PRO A 298 9.70 -10.49 15.64
N PRO A 299 8.81 -9.56 15.20
CA PRO A 299 7.88 -9.79 14.10
C PRO A 299 8.60 -9.85 12.74
N ALA A 300 7.79 -10.01 11.69
CA ALA A 300 8.16 -9.76 10.30
C ALA A 300 7.09 -8.90 9.62
N GLN A 301 7.53 -7.98 8.76
CA GLN A 301 6.66 -7.11 7.98
C GLN A 301 6.81 -7.41 6.51
N GLY A 302 5.70 -7.66 5.83
CA GLY A 302 5.65 -7.92 4.38
C GLY A 302 4.92 -6.83 3.60
N LEU A 303 5.25 -6.75 2.30
CA LEU A 303 4.49 -6.06 1.26
C LEU A 303 4.28 -7.05 0.12
N VAL A 304 3.02 -7.33 -0.23
CA VAL A 304 2.62 -8.30 -1.25
C VAL A 304 1.84 -7.64 -2.37
N TYR A 305 2.17 -7.95 -3.63
CA TYR A 305 1.33 -7.61 -4.78
C TYR A 305 0.21 -8.64 -4.94
N LEU A 306 -1.03 -8.18 -5.04
CA LEU A 306 -2.22 -9.04 -5.08
C LEU A 306 -2.71 -9.31 -6.50
N ASN A 307 -2.59 -8.33 -7.41
CA ASN A 307 -3.08 -8.43 -8.79
C ASN A 307 -1.98 -8.32 -9.85
N ALA A 308 -0.73 -8.27 -9.45
CA ALA A 308 0.42 -8.12 -10.34
C ALA A 308 1.57 -9.01 -9.90
N ALA A 309 2.46 -9.36 -10.82
CA ALA A 309 3.68 -10.08 -10.49
C ALA A 309 4.73 -9.13 -9.93
N MET A 310 5.48 -9.56 -8.93
CA MET A 310 6.77 -8.98 -8.59
C MET A 310 7.77 -9.37 -9.70
N ASN A 311 8.19 -8.41 -10.52
CA ASN A 311 9.15 -8.69 -11.58
C ASN A 311 10.58 -8.38 -11.17
N LYS A 312 10.77 -7.46 -10.22
CA LYS A 312 12.07 -7.12 -9.65
C LYS A 312 11.93 -6.87 -8.16
N PHE A 313 12.95 -7.27 -7.42
CA PHE A 313 13.12 -6.87 -6.03
C PHE A 313 14.57 -6.51 -5.77
N MET A 314 14.79 -5.30 -5.23
CA MET A 314 16.12 -4.86 -4.84
C MET A 314 16.03 -3.99 -3.58
N TYR A 315 17.10 -3.96 -2.78
CA TYR A 315 17.24 -3.03 -1.68
C TYR A 315 18.50 -2.17 -1.82
N TYR A 316 18.56 -1.10 -1.09
CA TYR A 316 19.74 -0.27 -0.96
C TYR A 316 19.90 0.24 0.48
N ASN A 317 21.13 0.58 0.84
CA ASN A 317 21.46 1.14 2.15
C ASN A 317 21.27 2.65 2.14
N ASN A 318 21.09 3.23 3.33
CA ASN A 318 21.05 4.67 3.53
C ASN A 318 22.45 5.29 3.44
N ASP A 319 23.06 5.25 2.27
CA ASP A 319 24.35 5.86 1.97
C ASP A 319 24.37 6.41 0.53
N PHE A 320 25.47 7.04 0.12
CA PHE A 320 25.66 7.61 -1.22
C PHE A 320 26.62 6.79 -2.10
N THR A 321 26.86 5.53 -1.74
CA THR A 321 27.63 4.61 -2.59
C THR A 321 26.89 4.27 -3.89
N VAL A 322 27.53 3.53 -4.77
CA VAL A 322 26.94 3.07 -6.02
C VAL A 322 25.70 2.18 -5.82
N THR A 323 25.60 1.54 -4.64
CA THR A 323 24.48 0.68 -4.23
C THR A 323 23.61 1.33 -3.15
N GLY A 324 23.76 2.62 -2.92
CA GLY A 324 23.02 3.41 -1.93
C GLY A 324 21.90 4.28 -2.52
N ASN A 325 21.53 5.33 -1.81
CA ASN A 325 20.41 6.22 -2.16
C ASN A 325 20.45 6.70 -3.62
N PRO A 326 19.33 6.67 -4.36
CA PRO A 326 19.25 7.24 -5.70
C PRO A 326 19.35 8.77 -5.61
N GLU A 327 19.96 9.41 -6.66
CA GLU A 327 20.25 10.84 -6.66
C GLU A 327 19.77 11.54 -7.94
N SER A 328 19.15 10.81 -8.86
CA SER A 328 18.68 11.36 -10.13
C SER A 328 17.67 10.42 -10.78
N ALA A 329 16.82 10.93 -11.67
CA ALA A 329 15.82 10.13 -12.39
C ALA A 329 16.38 8.83 -13.02
N PRO A 330 17.56 8.82 -13.67
CA PRO A 330 18.14 7.57 -14.13
C PRO A 330 18.46 6.56 -13.02
N HIS A 331 18.80 7.00 -11.79
CA HIS A 331 19.08 6.10 -10.67
C HIS A 331 17.78 5.44 -10.18
N TYR A 332 16.70 6.21 -10.01
CA TYR A 332 15.37 5.70 -9.65
C TYR A 332 14.87 4.68 -10.68
N TYR A 333 14.98 5.03 -11.98
CA TYR A 333 14.53 4.15 -13.05
C TYR A 333 15.34 2.86 -13.16
N ARG A 334 16.66 2.91 -12.93
CA ARG A 334 17.51 1.71 -12.88
C ARG A 334 17.11 0.79 -11.75
N TYR A 335 16.84 1.33 -10.55
CA TYR A 335 16.40 0.55 -9.41
C TYR A 335 15.06 -0.16 -9.68
N LEU A 336 14.10 0.52 -10.32
CA LEU A 336 12.87 -0.12 -10.78
C LEU A 336 13.13 -1.32 -11.71
N LYS A 337 14.26 -1.33 -12.42
CA LYS A 337 14.65 -2.37 -13.38
C LYS A 337 15.62 -3.41 -12.79
N GLY A 338 15.93 -3.36 -11.52
CA GLY A 338 16.93 -4.25 -10.89
C GLY A 338 18.36 -3.96 -11.38
N ILE A 339 18.71 -2.71 -11.61
CA ILE A 339 20.01 -2.25 -12.10
C ILE A 339 20.56 -1.21 -11.12
N TRP A 340 21.85 -1.31 -10.78
CA TRP A 340 22.54 -0.38 -9.90
C TRP A 340 22.73 1.02 -10.51
N LYS A 341 23.06 2.03 -9.68
CA LYS A 341 23.19 3.43 -10.11
C LYS A 341 24.18 3.65 -11.26
N ASP A 342 25.24 2.85 -11.34
CA ASP A 342 26.28 2.90 -12.37
C ASP A 342 25.95 2.08 -13.62
N ASN A 343 24.72 1.60 -13.75
CA ASN A 343 24.25 0.76 -14.85
C ASN A 343 24.80 -0.67 -14.85
N VAL A 344 25.34 -1.16 -13.74
CA VAL A 344 25.68 -2.58 -13.55
C VAL A 344 24.39 -3.34 -13.19
N PRO A 345 24.02 -4.42 -13.92
CA PRO A 345 22.88 -5.24 -13.54
C PRO A 345 23.12 -5.94 -12.21
N MET A 346 22.03 -6.24 -11.51
CA MET A 346 22.08 -7.07 -10.30
C MET A 346 22.50 -8.50 -10.65
N THR A 347 23.36 -9.09 -9.82
CA THR A 347 23.86 -10.45 -9.99
C THR A 347 23.59 -11.31 -8.75
N TYR A 348 23.43 -12.61 -8.95
CA TYR A 348 23.07 -13.56 -7.89
C TYR A 348 24.22 -13.81 -6.92
N GLY A 349 23.90 -13.91 -5.64
CA GLY A 349 24.85 -14.24 -4.58
C GLY A 349 25.57 -13.01 -3.98
N GLY A 350 26.20 -13.21 -2.82
CA GLY A 350 26.96 -12.19 -2.11
C GLY A 350 26.19 -10.90 -1.89
N ASP A 351 26.80 -9.78 -2.24
CA ASP A 351 26.19 -8.45 -2.15
C ASP A 351 25.32 -8.06 -3.37
N GLY A 352 25.14 -8.95 -4.34
CA GLY A 352 24.32 -8.69 -5.55
C GLY A 352 24.97 -7.74 -6.56
N TYR A 353 26.26 -7.43 -6.45
CA TYR A 353 26.92 -6.44 -7.28
C TYR A 353 28.09 -7.03 -8.10
N GLY A 354 27.88 -7.24 -9.39
CA GLY A 354 28.92 -7.35 -10.41
C GLY A 354 30.01 -8.40 -10.22
N GLY A 355 29.75 -9.49 -9.48
CA GLY A 355 30.75 -10.53 -9.20
C GLY A 355 31.74 -10.18 -8.10
N GLY A 356 31.47 -9.12 -7.31
CA GLY A 356 32.22 -8.77 -6.10
C GLY A 356 31.64 -9.44 -4.85
N ASN A 357 32.41 -9.49 -3.76
CA ASN A 357 31.97 -9.91 -2.41
C ASN A 357 31.09 -11.18 -2.38
N GLY A 358 31.47 -12.22 -3.14
CA GLY A 358 30.74 -13.48 -3.21
C GLY A 358 29.57 -13.51 -4.20
N ALA A 359 29.28 -12.43 -4.91
CA ALA A 359 28.32 -12.43 -6.00
C ALA A 359 28.87 -13.22 -7.21
N THR A 360 27.97 -13.87 -7.95
CA THR A 360 28.30 -14.52 -9.24
C THR A 360 28.27 -13.50 -10.38
N LEU A 361 28.40 -13.96 -11.62
CA LEU A 361 28.16 -13.15 -12.81
C LEU A 361 26.78 -13.41 -13.42
N ASP A 362 25.99 -14.30 -12.81
CA ASP A 362 24.66 -14.63 -13.28
C ASP A 362 23.69 -13.49 -12.94
N LEU A 363 23.00 -12.99 -13.94
CA LEU A 363 22.00 -11.93 -13.76
C LEU A 363 20.80 -12.46 -12.98
N CYS A 364 20.26 -11.64 -12.08
CA CYS A 364 19.08 -11.98 -11.32
C CYS A 364 18.09 -10.81 -11.24
N ASP A 365 16.84 -11.16 -10.97
CA ASP A 365 15.74 -10.20 -10.86
C ASP A 365 15.36 -9.93 -9.39
N TYR A 366 15.77 -10.80 -8.49
CA TYR A 366 15.38 -10.77 -7.10
C TYR A 366 16.61 -10.84 -6.19
N ARG A 367 16.71 -9.93 -5.25
CA ARG A 367 17.74 -9.92 -4.23
C ARG A 367 17.25 -10.65 -2.97
N PHE A 368 18.03 -11.61 -2.48
CA PHE A 368 17.70 -12.43 -1.31
C PHE A 368 16.35 -13.17 -1.39
N PRO A 369 16.13 -13.93 -2.48
CA PRO A 369 14.90 -14.70 -2.64
C PRO A 369 14.89 -16.00 -1.82
N ASP A 370 15.91 -16.25 -1.00
CA ASP A 370 16.18 -17.55 -0.38
C ASP A 370 16.27 -18.66 -1.44
N ASP A 371 15.46 -19.71 -1.33
CA ASP A 371 15.32 -20.80 -2.30
C ASP A 371 14.09 -20.67 -3.21
N THR A 372 13.43 -19.50 -3.19
CA THR A 372 12.15 -19.28 -3.86
C THR A 372 12.26 -18.80 -5.31
N ASP A 373 13.45 -18.36 -5.76
CA ASP A 373 13.69 -18.02 -7.16
C ASP A 373 13.93 -19.29 -7.99
N PRO A 374 13.01 -19.63 -8.93
CA PRO A 374 13.15 -20.85 -9.71
C PRO A 374 14.35 -20.87 -10.68
N ALA A 375 15.00 -19.73 -10.91
CA ALA A 375 16.20 -19.63 -11.74
C ALA A 375 17.46 -20.15 -11.04
N PHE A 376 17.44 -20.25 -9.71
CA PHE A 376 18.61 -20.62 -8.91
C PHE A 376 18.27 -21.74 -7.92
N THR A 377 19.26 -22.58 -7.61
CA THR A 377 19.09 -23.73 -6.71
C THR A 377 19.79 -23.57 -5.36
N THR A 378 20.63 -22.56 -5.23
CA THR A 378 21.36 -22.26 -3.99
C THR A 378 20.60 -21.20 -3.22
N PRO A 379 20.23 -21.43 -1.96
CA PRO A 379 19.56 -20.40 -1.16
C PRO A 379 20.42 -19.13 -1.01
N TRP A 380 19.82 -17.98 -1.19
CA TRP A 380 20.50 -16.70 -1.05
C TRP A 380 19.68 -15.73 -0.18
N THR A 381 20.16 -15.50 1.03
CA THR A 381 19.61 -14.58 2.03
C THR A 381 20.68 -13.59 2.48
N GLU A 382 20.31 -12.56 3.23
CA GLU A 382 21.31 -11.68 3.87
C GLU A 382 22.22 -12.47 4.84
N VAL A 383 21.68 -13.48 5.52
CA VAL A 383 22.44 -14.35 6.41
C VAL A 383 23.48 -15.17 5.62
N THR A 384 23.08 -15.82 4.51
CA THR A 384 24.02 -16.61 3.69
C THR A 384 25.04 -15.73 2.98
N ALA A 385 24.71 -14.47 2.69
CA ALA A 385 25.62 -13.45 2.18
C ALA A 385 26.57 -12.89 3.24
N SER A 386 26.36 -13.21 4.52
CA SER A 386 27.11 -12.66 5.65
C SER A 386 27.02 -11.12 5.73
N ASN A 387 25.88 -10.58 5.34
CA ASN A 387 25.62 -9.15 5.48
C ASN A 387 25.49 -8.77 6.96
N VAL A 388 25.86 -7.55 7.27
CA VAL A 388 25.58 -6.94 8.58
C VAL A 388 24.18 -6.33 8.52
N PRO A 389 23.30 -6.59 9.51
CA PRO A 389 22.01 -5.93 9.61
C PRO A 389 22.17 -4.41 9.61
N ALA A 390 21.24 -3.67 9.04
CA ALA A 390 21.30 -2.22 8.97
C ALA A 390 19.95 -1.64 8.53
N ASP A 391 19.87 -0.34 8.53
CA ASP A 391 18.76 0.48 8.01
C ASP A 391 18.55 0.23 6.50
N ARG A 392 17.44 -0.46 6.14
CA ARG A 392 17.17 -0.98 4.80
C ARG A 392 16.01 -0.27 4.13
N ARG A 393 16.20 0.04 2.83
CA ARG A 393 15.13 0.47 1.94
C ARG A 393 15.05 -0.46 0.77
N PHE A 394 13.84 -0.80 0.33
CA PHE A 394 13.69 -1.65 -0.83
C PHE A 394 12.70 -1.10 -1.86
N ILE A 395 12.83 -1.63 -3.07
CA ILE A 395 11.91 -1.45 -4.19
C ILE A 395 11.44 -2.81 -4.65
N MET A 396 10.13 -3.02 -4.61
CA MET A 396 9.46 -4.11 -5.31
C MET A 396 8.79 -3.55 -6.54
N SER A 397 9.07 -4.10 -7.73
CA SER A 397 8.61 -3.50 -9.00
C SER A 397 7.82 -4.49 -9.86
N ASN A 398 6.81 -3.94 -10.54
CA ASN A 398 6.10 -4.58 -11.64
C ASN A 398 6.39 -3.85 -12.95
N GLY A 399 6.62 -4.59 -14.03
CA GLY A 399 6.97 -4.10 -15.36
C GLY A 399 7.88 -5.09 -16.10
N PRO A 400 8.22 -4.82 -17.39
CA PRO A 400 7.79 -3.64 -18.14
C PRO A 400 6.36 -3.76 -18.69
N PHE A 401 5.67 -2.65 -18.81
CA PHE A 401 4.40 -2.51 -19.51
C PHE A 401 4.33 -1.19 -20.31
N ASN A 402 3.30 -1.02 -21.14
CA ASN A 402 3.04 0.24 -21.79
C ASN A 402 1.93 0.99 -21.07
N LEU A 403 2.12 2.30 -20.85
CA LEU A 403 1.10 3.19 -20.30
C LEU A 403 0.82 4.30 -21.30
N ASP A 404 -0.08 4.00 -22.23
CA ASP A 404 -0.46 4.92 -23.28
C ASP A 404 -1.28 6.10 -22.75
N THR A 405 -1.31 7.20 -23.47
CA THR A 405 -2.16 8.37 -23.15
C THR A 405 -3.62 7.95 -23.03
N ASN A 406 -4.31 8.49 -22.03
CA ASN A 406 -5.71 8.18 -21.72
C ASN A 406 -5.98 6.72 -21.36
N THR A 407 -4.97 5.95 -21.00
CA THR A 407 -5.13 4.63 -20.41
C THR A 407 -4.85 4.65 -18.90
N SER A 408 -5.18 3.55 -18.24
CA SER A 408 -4.91 3.38 -16.82
C SER A 408 -4.27 2.03 -16.51
N TYR A 409 -3.57 1.99 -15.39
CA TYR A 409 -3.03 0.78 -14.79
C TYR A 409 -3.41 0.73 -13.32
N THR A 410 -3.88 -0.42 -12.83
CA THR A 410 -4.25 -0.61 -11.42
C THR A 410 -3.30 -1.60 -10.78
N LEU A 411 -2.69 -1.18 -9.67
CA LEU A 411 -1.91 -2.02 -8.78
C LEU A 411 -2.65 -2.13 -7.44
N GLU A 412 -2.93 -3.37 -7.02
CA GLU A 412 -3.47 -3.68 -5.69
C GLU A 412 -2.40 -4.46 -4.91
N TYR A 413 -2.11 -4.00 -3.68
CA TYR A 413 -1.11 -4.59 -2.81
C TYR A 413 -1.52 -4.47 -1.34
N ALA A 414 -0.82 -5.19 -0.47
CA ALA A 414 -1.10 -5.14 0.96
C ALA A 414 0.18 -5.15 1.79
N PHE A 415 0.12 -4.48 2.94
CA PHE A 415 1.11 -4.57 4.01
C PHE A 415 0.61 -5.59 5.02
N VAL A 416 1.37 -6.67 5.20
CA VAL A 416 1.00 -7.81 6.07
C VAL A 416 2.01 -7.89 7.20
N PHE A 417 1.53 -7.84 8.44
CA PHE A 417 2.37 -7.97 9.63
C PHE A 417 2.10 -9.29 10.32
N ALA A 418 3.17 -9.99 10.71
CA ALA A 418 3.10 -11.24 11.44
C ALA A 418 4.04 -11.25 12.64
N TRP A 419 3.54 -11.68 13.79
CA TRP A 419 4.33 -11.75 15.01
C TRP A 419 4.05 -13.04 15.80
N ASP A 420 4.97 -13.98 15.73
CA ASP A 420 4.98 -15.16 16.58
C ASP A 420 5.96 -14.96 17.73
N SER A 421 5.52 -14.27 18.76
CA SER A 421 6.32 -13.97 19.97
C SER A 421 6.70 -15.23 20.78
N THR A 422 6.18 -16.40 20.43
CA THR A 422 6.41 -17.68 21.12
C THR A 422 7.40 -18.59 20.43
N ASN A 423 7.71 -18.34 19.15
CA ASN A 423 8.58 -19.17 18.34
C ASN A 423 10.06 -18.81 18.51
N ILE A 424 10.70 -19.47 19.45
CA ILE A 424 12.11 -19.23 19.84
C ILE A 424 13.12 -19.59 18.75
N ASN A 425 12.76 -20.45 17.79
CA ASN A 425 13.73 -21.04 16.85
C ASN A 425 13.44 -20.74 15.37
N GLY A 426 12.29 -20.20 15.02
CA GLY A 426 11.88 -20.02 13.62
C GLY A 426 11.56 -18.57 13.23
N GLY A 427 11.53 -17.65 14.20
CA GLY A 427 11.11 -16.28 13.95
C GLY A 427 9.67 -16.18 13.42
N SER A 428 9.30 -15.02 12.92
CA SER A 428 7.94 -14.73 12.42
C SER A 428 7.79 -14.92 10.90
N LEU A 429 8.85 -15.22 10.14
CA LEU A 429 8.80 -15.40 8.70
C LEU A 429 7.85 -16.52 8.22
N PRO A 430 7.85 -17.72 8.81
CA PRO A 430 6.90 -18.75 8.39
C PRO A 430 5.45 -18.31 8.56
N LEU A 431 5.14 -17.63 9.66
CA LEU A 431 3.80 -17.09 9.92
C LEU A 431 3.45 -15.97 8.91
N LEU A 432 4.42 -15.13 8.54
CA LEU A 432 4.21 -14.11 7.52
C LEU A 432 3.87 -14.72 6.15
N PHE A 433 4.53 -15.81 5.77
CA PHE A 433 4.24 -16.50 4.52
C PHE A 433 2.84 -17.13 4.51
N ASP A 434 2.45 -17.76 5.63
CA ASP A 434 1.09 -18.31 5.81
C ASP A 434 0.03 -17.19 5.75
N TYR A 435 0.26 -16.06 6.46
CA TYR A 435 -0.64 -14.91 6.41
C TYR A 435 -0.73 -14.33 5.01
N THR A 436 0.39 -14.20 4.31
CA THR A 436 0.41 -13.68 2.93
C THR A 436 -0.40 -14.57 1.98
N GLN A 437 -0.27 -15.89 2.07
CA GLN A 437 -1.09 -16.81 1.28
C GLN A 437 -2.58 -16.68 1.60
N ASN A 438 -2.94 -16.60 2.90
CA ASN A 438 -4.33 -16.42 3.33
C ASN A 438 -4.91 -15.08 2.83
N ILE A 439 -4.12 -13.99 2.84
CA ILE A 439 -4.51 -12.69 2.31
C ILE A 439 -4.72 -12.75 0.80
N GLN A 440 -3.85 -13.45 0.06
CA GLN A 440 -4.04 -13.66 -1.38
C GLN A 440 -5.32 -14.46 -1.65
N ASP A 441 -5.53 -15.57 -0.93
CA ASP A 441 -6.73 -16.40 -1.07
C ASP A 441 -8.02 -15.65 -0.71
N PHE A 442 -7.95 -14.76 0.29
CA PHE A 442 -9.05 -13.85 0.63
C PHE A 442 -9.31 -12.83 -0.49
N TYR A 443 -8.28 -12.22 -1.04
CA TYR A 443 -8.37 -11.27 -2.14
C TYR A 443 -8.99 -11.92 -3.40
N ASP A 444 -8.58 -13.15 -3.70
CA ASP A 444 -9.08 -13.94 -4.84
C ASP A 444 -10.49 -14.53 -4.62
N GLY A 445 -11.06 -14.36 -3.42
CA GLY A 445 -12.36 -14.92 -3.06
C GLY A 445 -12.36 -16.45 -2.86
N ILE A 446 -11.19 -17.05 -2.72
CA ILE A 446 -11.01 -18.48 -2.43
C ILE A 446 -11.29 -18.75 -0.95
N LEU A 447 -10.77 -17.88 -0.08
CA LEU A 447 -10.94 -17.97 1.37
C LEU A 447 -11.96 -16.92 1.83
N THR A 448 -12.95 -17.35 2.61
CA THR A 448 -13.91 -16.45 3.25
C THR A 448 -13.53 -16.28 4.72
N MET A 449 -13.30 -15.04 5.14
CA MET A 449 -13.00 -14.68 6.53
C MET A 449 -14.18 -13.87 7.10
N PRO A 450 -15.15 -14.49 7.78
CA PRO A 450 -16.29 -13.78 8.35
C PRO A 450 -15.81 -12.99 9.59
N CYS A 451 -15.66 -11.69 9.42
CA CYS A 451 -15.14 -10.77 10.45
C CYS A 451 -16.18 -10.29 11.47
N SER A 452 -17.45 -10.59 11.27
CA SER A 452 -18.48 -10.23 12.24
C SER A 452 -18.38 -11.10 13.48
N ASN A 453 -18.19 -10.49 14.63
CA ASN A 453 -18.45 -11.12 15.92
C ASN A 453 -19.89 -11.64 15.93
N ILE A 454 -20.07 -12.95 15.81
CA ILE A 454 -21.35 -13.61 16.06
C ILE A 454 -21.59 -13.60 17.59
N ASN A 455 -21.61 -12.43 18.18
CA ASN A 455 -22.12 -12.17 19.53
C ASN A 455 -23.50 -11.49 19.52
N ALA A 456 -24.04 -11.24 18.33
CA ALA A 456 -25.47 -11.16 18.16
C ALA A 456 -25.93 -12.55 17.66
N ILE A 457 -26.53 -13.34 18.51
CA ILE A 457 -27.68 -14.12 18.12
C ILE A 457 -28.67 -13.06 17.61
N ASN A 458 -28.46 -12.56 16.41
CA ASN A 458 -29.56 -12.04 15.64
C ASN A 458 -30.48 -13.25 15.56
N GLU A 459 -31.58 -13.19 16.30
CA GLU A 459 -32.72 -13.98 15.93
C GLU A 459 -32.78 -13.92 14.42
N VAL A 460 -32.45 -15.04 13.78
CA VAL A 460 -32.74 -15.23 12.38
C VAL A 460 -34.19 -14.86 12.31
N SER A 461 -34.49 -13.69 11.72
CA SER A 461 -35.85 -13.37 11.33
C SER A 461 -36.25 -14.60 10.57
N THR A 462 -37.13 -15.37 11.14
CA THR A 462 -37.77 -16.49 10.50
C THR A 462 -38.55 -15.89 9.32
N LEU A 463 -37.85 -15.62 8.21
CA LEU A 463 -38.47 -15.72 6.92
C LEU A 463 -39.15 -17.10 6.99
N SER A 464 -40.45 -17.10 6.98
CA SER A 464 -41.26 -18.32 7.09
C SER A 464 -40.70 -19.26 6.01
N LYS A 465 -39.85 -20.19 6.48
CA LYS A 465 -39.31 -21.24 5.60
C LYS A 465 -40.52 -21.95 5.02
N GLY A 466 -40.49 -22.23 3.73
CA GLY A 466 -41.48 -23.02 3.09
C GLY A 466 -41.74 -24.33 3.87
N ARG A 467 -42.80 -24.99 3.63
CA ARG A 467 -43.12 -26.28 4.25
C ARG A 467 -42.11 -27.33 3.80
N LEU A 468 -41.49 -28.05 4.74
CA LEU A 468 -40.58 -29.16 4.43
C LEU A 468 -41.29 -30.21 3.57
N VAL A 469 -40.74 -30.51 2.39
CA VAL A 469 -41.29 -31.46 1.44
C VAL A 469 -40.60 -32.81 1.56
N LYS A 470 -39.25 -32.84 1.56
CA LYS A 470 -38.47 -34.08 1.55
C LYS A 470 -37.10 -33.88 2.22
N ILE A 471 -36.54 -35.03 2.64
CA ILE A 471 -35.16 -35.10 3.18
C ILE A 471 -34.40 -36.16 2.37
N PHE A 472 -33.18 -35.83 1.95
CA PHE A 472 -32.29 -36.73 1.22
C PHE A 472 -30.97 -36.92 1.93
N ASP A 473 -30.37 -38.10 1.80
CA ASP A 473 -28.98 -38.34 2.20
C ASP A 473 -27.99 -37.84 1.12
N VAL A 474 -26.71 -37.93 1.41
CA VAL A 474 -25.62 -37.50 0.49
C VAL A 474 -25.58 -38.32 -0.83
N LEU A 475 -26.29 -39.43 -0.91
CA LEU A 475 -26.40 -40.26 -2.11
C LEU A 475 -27.71 -39.98 -2.89
N GLY A 476 -28.47 -38.96 -2.50
CA GLY A 476 -29.75 -38.59 -3.12
C GLY A 476 -30.91 -39.53 -2.81
N ARG A 477 -30.84 -40.35 -1.77
CA ARG A 477 -31.92 -41.24 -1.36
C ARG A 477 -32.80 -40.55 -0.33
N GLU A 478 -34.11 -40.62 -0.50
CA GLU A 478 -35.09 -40.11 0.46
C GLU A 478 -34.95 -40.82 1.80
N THR A 479 -34.89 -40.05 2.91
CA THR A 479 -34.64 -40.57 4.25
C THR A 479 -35.40 -39.76 5.31
N ILE A 480 -35.39 -40.26 6.55
CA ILE A 480 -35.88 -39.54 7.72
C ILE A 480 -34.71 -38.85 8.44
N PRO A 481 -34.93 -37.83 9.31
CA PRO A 481 -33.90 -37.22 10.12
C PRO A 481 -33.04 -38.24 10.88
N LYS A 482 -31.71 -38.08 10.82
CA LYS A 482 -30.72 -38.92 11.51
C LYS A 482 -29.61 -38.02 12.05
N SER A 483 -29.11 -38.36 13.24
CA SER A 483 -27.96 -37.66 13.84
C SER A 483 -26.63 -38.11 13.23
N ASN A 484 -25.64 -37.24 13.29
CA ASN A 484 -24.22 -37.46 12.93
C ASN A 484 -23.97 -37.76 11.45
N ILE A 485 -24.93 -37.49 10.57
CA ILE A 485 -24.77 -37.54 9.11
C ILE A 485 -25.35 -36.32 8.44
N PRO A 486 -24.73 -35.81 7.35
CA PRO A 486 -25.28 -34.69 6.59
C PRO A 486 -26.51 -35.11 5.81
N LEU A 487 -27.60 -34.33 5.94
CA LEU A 487 -28.86 -34.49 5.26
C LEU A 487 -29.25 -33.21 4.54
N PHE A 488 -29.96 -33.33 3.41
CA PHE A 488 -30.50 -32.22 2.64
C PHE A 488 -32.02 -32.15 2.85
N TYR A 489 -32.48 -31.01 3.38
CA TYR A 489 -33.90 -30.71 3.62
C TYR A 489 -34.40 -29.82 2.48
N ILE A 490 -35.40 -30.28 1.74
CA ILE A 490 -35.99 -29.56 0.60
C ILE A 490 -37.36 -29.03 1.00
N TYR A 491 -37.58 -27.75 0.74
CA TYR A 491 -38.79 -27.00 1.06
C TYR A 491 -39.62 -26.71 -0.19
N ASP A 492 -40.92 -26.41 -0.04
CA ASP A 492 -41.87 -26.16 -1.13
C ASP A 492 -41.61 -24.84 -1.88
N ASP A 493 -40.84 -23.96 -1.30
CA ASP A 493 -40.33 -22.73 -1.92
C ASP A 493 -39.08 -22.94 -2.78
N GLY A 494 -38.62 -24.18 -2.93
CA GLY A 494 -37.40 -24.53 -3.66
C GLY A 494 -36.12 -24.41 -2.86
N THR A 495 -36.16 -23.97 -1.62
CA THR A 495 -34.98 -23.88 -0.74
C THR A 495 -34.43 -25.27 -0.40
N VAL A 496 -33.13 -25.44 -0.43
CA VAL A 496 -32.43 -26.68 0.00
C VAL A 496 -31.47 -26.31 1.13
N GLU A 497 -31.62 -26.98 2.26
CA GLU A 497 -30.77 -26.76 3.45
C GLU A 497 -29.98 -28.03 3.80
N LYS A 498 -28.66 -27.93 3.95
CA LYS A 498 -27.82 -29.01 4.47
C LYS A 498 -27.76 -28.93 5.98
N ARG A 499 -28.12 -29.99 6.69
CA ARG A 499 -28.06 -30.08 8.17
C ARG A 499 -27.25 -31.28 8.61
N ILE A 500 -26.52 -31.13 9.69
CA ILE A 500 -25.91 -32.19 10.49
C ILE A 500 -26.41 -31.99 11.92
N THR A 501 -27.20 -32.91 12.43
CA THR A 501 -27.59 -32.88 13.85
C THR A 501 -26.58 -33.73 14.60
N VAL A 502 -25.99 -33.17 15.65
CA VAL A 502 -25.04 -33.86 16.53
C VAL A 502 -25.78 -34.19 17.83
N ASP A 503 -25.67 -35.45 18.30
CA ASP A 503 -26.27 -35.91 19.56
C ASP A 503 -25.51 -35.37 20.77
#